data_f5dde1c26c4476892f6fb040399ae317
#
_entry.id   f5dde1c26c4476892f6fb040399ae317
#
_cell.length_a   1.000
_cell.length_b   1.000
_cell.length_c   1.000
_cell.angle_alpha   90.00
_cell.angle_beta   90.00
_cell.angle_gamma   90.00
#
_symmetry.space_group_name_H-M   'P 1'
#
loop_
_entity.id
_entity.type
_entity.pdbx_description
1 polymer ?
#
loop_
_entity_poly.entity_id
_entity_poly.type
_entity_poly.pdbx_seq_one_letter_code
_entity_poly.pdbx_strand_id
1 'polypeptide(L)'
;ALAAILACRHAGVSIESALKAVARFKGVKRRLEHLGTFAGVSLYDDFAHHPTAIERTLRGLHGQAASGRVMAVLEPRSNSMKLGAHRELLPDALRPADHAWVYRPDDIQWSLEETLKGMDSVSIMDSVDSIVADVVAAGRAGDAVVVMSNGDFQGIHARLRDALQRKASGGV
;
A
#
# COMPACT_ATOMS: atom_id res chain seq x y z
N ALA A 1 13.82 7.79 12.21
CA ALA A 1 15.28 7.57 12.32
C ALA A 1 15.96 8.74 13.04
N LEU A 2 15.85 10.00 12.56
CA LEU A 2 16.58 11.15 13.13
C LEU A 2 16.32 11.34 14.64
N ALA A 3 15.07 11.35 15.08
CA ALA A 3 14.71 11.49 16.49
C ALA A 3 15.32 10.36 17.35
N ALA A 4 15.32 9.12 16.85
CA ALA A 4 15.93 8.00 17.55
C ALA A 4 17.45 8.17 17.69
N ILE A 5 18.13 8.61 16.64
CA ILE A 5 19.59 8.87 16.66
C ILE A 5 19.91 9.96 17.68
N LEU A 6 19.14 11.05 17.71
CA LEU A 6 19.33 12.15 18.67
C LEU A 6 19.06 11.71 20.11
N ALA A 7 18.03 10.89 20.35
CA ALA A 7 17.76 10.33 21.67
C ALA A 7 18.90 9.39 22.12
N CYS A 8 19.39 8.52 21.24
CA CYS A 8 20.55 7.65 21.53
C CYS A 8 21.80 8.47 21.87
N ARG A 9 22.07 9.56 21.12
CA ARG A 9 23.18 10.46 21.41
C ARG A 9 23.05 11.10 22.78
N HIS A 10 21.85 11.56 23.14
CA HIS A 10 21.57 12.12 24.46
C HIS A 10 21.84 11.11 25.60
N ALA A 11 21.52 9.84 25.34
CA ALA A 11 21.81 8.72 26.26
C ALA A 11 23.27 8.22 26.22
N GLY A 12 24.19 8.93 25.55
CA GLY A 12 25.61 8.60 25.50
C GLY A 12 26.03 7.58 24.42
N VAL A 13 25.10 7.17 23.53
CA VAL A 13 25.42 6.28 22.42
C VAL A 13 26.07 7.09 21.29
N SER A 14 27.17 6.58 20.72
CA SER A 14 27.80 7.27 19.58
C SER A 14 26.90 7.31 18.36
N ILE A 15 26.98 8.41 17.58
CA ILE A 15 26.21 8.55 16.34
C ILE A 15 26.50 7.41 15.37
N GLU A 16 27.76 6.97 15.27
CA GLU A 16 28.15 5.85 14.41
C GLU A 16 27.44 4.55 14.79
N SER A 17 27.38 4.23 16.11
CA SER A 17 26.66 3.05 16.59
C SER A 17 25.16 3.14 16.34
N ALA A 18 24.56 4.34 16.52
CA ALA A 18 23.16 4.59 16.24
C ALA A 18 22.84 4.43 14.74
N LEU A 19 23.68 4.95 13.84
CA LEU A 19 23.54 4.79 12.39
C LEU A 19 23.66 3.31 11.97
N LYS A 20 24.62 2.56 12.51
CA LYS A 20 24.74 1.12 12.26
C LYS A 20 23.50 0.35 12.71
N ALA A 21 22.88 0.73 13.84
CA ALA A 21 21.64 0.13 14.32
C ALA A 21 20.45 0.45 13.41
N VAL A 22 20.31 1.71 12.99
CA VAL A 22 19.25 2.14 12.06
C VAL A 22 19.38 1.44 10.70
N ALA A 23 20.60 1.27 10.18
CA ALA A 23 20.82 0.57 8.92
C ALA A 23 20.41 -0.92 8.94
N ARG A 24 20.41 -1.55 10.13
CA ARG A 24 19.95 -2.94 10.34
C ARG A 24 18.48 -3.05 10.72
N PHE A 25 17.81 -1.92 10.94
CA PHE A 25 16.42 -1.90 11.33
C PHE A 25 15.51 -2.31 10.17
N LYS A 26 14.80 -3.41 10.33
CA LYS A 26 13.94 -4.01 9.29
C LYS A 26 12.61 -3.29 9.06
N GLY A 27 12.41 -2.15 9.72
CA GLY A 27 11.15 -1.41 9.66
C GLY A 27 10.16 -1.81 10.76
N VAL A 28 8.98 -1.23 10.70
CA VAL A 28 7.84 -1.53 11.58
C VAL A 28 6.84 -2.33 10.79
N LYS A 29 6.28 -3.37 11.40
CA LYS A 29 5.21 -4.17 10.80
C LYS A 29 4.08 -3.26 10.31
N ARG A 30 3.57 -3.53 9.11
CA ARG A 30 2.50 -2.76 8.46
C ARG A 30 2.83 -1.26 8.29
N ARG A 31 4.09 -0.91 8.07
CA ARG A 31 4.56 0.44 7.71
C ARG A 31 5.48 0.33 6.51
N LEU A 32 4.88 0.28 5.31
CA LEU A 32 5.53 -0.04 4.04
C LEU A 32 6.38 -1.33 4.18
N GLU A 33 5.81 -2.33 4.86
CA GLU A 33 6.45 -3.61 5.12
C GLU A 33 6.56 -4.39 3.81
N HIS A 34 7.79 -4.71 3.38
CA HIS A 34 8.00 -5.54 2.20
C HIS A 34 7.73 -7.01 2.55
N LEU A 35 6.67 -7.58 1.99
CA LEU A 35 6.24 -8.96 2.22
C LEU A 35 6.99 -9.97 1.35
N GLY A 36 7.62 -9.51 0.27
CA GLY A 36 8.38 -10.31 -0.69
C GLY A 36 8.13 -9.90 -2.13
N THR A 37 8.86 -10.55 -3.04
CA THR A 37 8.71 -10.36 -4.48
C THR A 37 8.26 -11.68 -5.11
N PHE A 38 7.12 -11.68 -5.80
CA PHE A 38 6.45 -12.85 -6.37
C PHE A 38 6.13 -12.59 -7.84
N ALA A 39 6.52 -13.47 -8.75
CA ALA A 39 6.43 -13.24 -10.20
C ALA A 39 7.08 -11.92 -10.65
N GLY A 40 8.13 -11.47 -9.94
CA GLY A 40 8.77 -10.17 -10.19
C GLY A 40 8.01 -8.96 -9.65
N VAL A 41 6.84 -9.13 -9.03
CA VAL A 41 6.03 -8.09 -8.38
C VAL A 41 6.40 -8.00 -6.90
N SER A 42 6.80 -6.84 -6.44
CA SER A 42 7.09 -6.56 -5.02
C SER A 42 5.80 -6.23 -4.28
N LEU A 43 5.46 -7.00 -3.23
CA LEU A 43 4.26 -6.82 -2.42
C LEU A 43 4.59 -6.14 -1.10
N TYR A 44 3.79 -5.12 -0.76
CA TYR A 44 3.95 -4.33 0.48
C TYR A 44 2.64 -4.29 1.28
N ASP A 45 2.75 -4.24 2.62
CA ASP A 45 1.66 -3.97 3.56
C ASP A 45 1.87 -2.61 4.22
N ASP A 46 0.83 -1.76 4.22
CA ASP A 46 0.86 -0.48 4.90
C ASP A 46 -0.45 -0.21 5.65
N PHE A 47 -0.33 0.42 6.80
CA PHE A 47 -1.47 0.79 7.65
C PHE A 47 -2.13 2.11 7.23
N ALA A 48 -1.72 2.72 6.12
CA ALA A 48 -2.27 3.98 5.64
C ALA A 48 -3.77 3.86 5.39
N HIS A 49 -4.54 4.73 6.02
CA HIS A 49 -5.99 4.81 5.93
C HIS A 49 -6.52 6.24 5.99
N HIS A 50 -5.64 7.23 5.93
CA HIS A 50 -5.93 8.65 5.82
C HIS A 50 -5.30 9.19 4.54
N PRO A 51 -5.95 10.10 3.76
CA PRO A 51 -5.44 10.59 2.48
C PRO A 51 -3.98 11.04 2.52
N THR A 52 -3.58 11.82 3.52
CA THR A 52 -2.18 12.24 3.68
C THR A 52 -1.20 11.08 3.85
N ALA A 53 -1.61 10.01 4.55
CA ALA A 53 -0.76 8.83 4.73
C ALA A 53 -0.69 8.02 3.43
N ILE A 54 -1.82 7.85 2.74
CA ILE A 54 -1.92 7.18 1.43
C ILE A 54 -0.97 7.85 0.43
N GLU A 55 -1.09 9.17 0.26
CA GLU A 55 -0.24 9.93 -0.65
C GLU A 55 1.25 9.77 -0.32
N ARG A 56 1.63 9.90 0.95
CA ARG A 56 3.03 9.77 1.39
C ARG A 56 3.58 8.37 1.16
N THR A 57 2.79 7.34 1.42
CA THR A 57 3.16 5.94 1.16
C THR A 57 3.42 5.72 -0.33
N LEU A 58 2.51 6.18 -1.20
CA LEU A 58 2.64 6.03 -2.66
C LEU A 58 3.84 6.81 -3.21
N ARG A 59 4.04 8.06 -2.80
CA ARG A 59 5.22 8.86 -3.19
C ARG A 59 6.53 8.24 -2.70
N GLY A 60 6.54 7.72 -1.46
CA GLY A 60 7.70 7.05 -0.89
C GLY A 60 8.08 5.78 -1.65
N LEU A 61 7.08 5.05 -2.16
CA LEU A 61 7.29 3.83 -2.92
C LEU A 61 7.88 4.11 -4.31
N HIS A 62 7.43 5.19 -4.98
CA HIS A 62 8.03 5.66 -6.24
C HIS A 62 9.53 5.97 -6.10
N GLY A 63 9.95 6.49 -4.96
CA GLY A 63 11.37 6.75 -4.69
C GLY A 63 12.22 5.48 -4.48
N GLN A 64 11.59 4.33 -4.25
CA GLN A 64 12.23 3.05 -4.02
C GLN A 64 12.10 2.09 -5.22
N ALA A 65 11.04 2.21 -5.99
CA ALA A 65 10.80 1.40 -7.19
C ALA A 65 11.78 1.81 -8.30
N ALA A 66 12.72 0.94 -8.63
CA ALA A 66 13.83 1.27 -9.54
C ALA A 66 13.38 1.58 -10.99
N SER A 67 12.17 1.15 -11.43
CA SER A 67 11.64 1.44 -12.78
C SER A 67 10.22 0.90 -13.04
N GLY A 68 9.58 0.27 -12.08
CA GLY A 68 8.25 -0.32 -12.24
C GLY A 68 7.12 0.64 -11.83
N ARG A 69 5.88 0.22 -12.14
CA ARG A 69 4.68 0.94 -11.72
C ARG A 69 4.43 0.76 -10.22
N VAL A 70 3.85 1.78 -9.61
CA VAL A 70 3.33 1.73 -8.24
C VAL A 70 1.82 1.52 -8.29
N MET A 71 1.36 0.39 -7.80
CA MET A 71 -0.05 0.02 -7.78
C MET A 71 -0.57 -0.03 -6.35
N ALA A 72 -1.73 0.57 -6.13
CA ALA A 72 -2.38 0.67 -4.83
C ALA A 72 -3.57 -0.27 -4.72
N VAL A 73 -3.73 -0.92 -3.56
CA VAL A 73 -4.96 -1.62 -3.17
C VAL A 73 -5.42 -1.00 -1.85
N LEU A 74 -6.57 -0.33 -1.86
CA LEU A 74 -7.06 0.45 -0.72
C LEU A 74 -8.37 -0.10 -0.18
N GLU A 75 -8.43 -0.30 1.15
CA GLU A 75 -9.67 -0.52 1.90
C GLU A 75 -10.04 0.74 2.70
N PRO A 76 -11.09 1.50 2.33
CA PRO A 76 -11.58 2.65 3.11
C PRO A 76 -12.38 2.18 4.34
N ARG A 77 -11.70 1.60 5.33
CA ARG A 77 -12.30 0.90 6.47
C ARG A 77 -12.50 1.73 7.72
N SER A 78 -11.64 2.72 7.98
CA SER A 78 -11.74 3.51 9.20
C SER A 78 -13.07 4.27 9.27
N ASN A 79 -13.58 4.53 10.48
CA ASN A 79 -14.85 5.24 10.65
C ASN A 79 -14.86 6.59 9.92
N SER A 80 -13.76 7.35 9.97
CA SER A 80 -13.65 8.62 9.23
C SER A 80 -13.73 8.44 7.72
N MET A 81 -13.13 7.37 7.19
CA MET A 81 -13.22 7.05 5.76
C MET A 81 -14.64 6.62 5.38
N LYS A 82 -15.27 5.73 6.17
CA LYS A 82 -16.65 5.27 5.90
C LYS A 82 -17.68 6.40 5.95
N LEU A 83 -17.50 7.35 6.87
CA LEU A 83 -18.35 8.54 7.00
C LEU A 83 -18.05 9.63 5.94
N GLY A 84 -17.02 9.46 5.12
CA GLY A 84 -16.65 10.42 4.08
C GLY A 84 -15.99 11.71 4.57
N ALA A 85 -15.48 11.73 5.81
CA ALA A 85 -14.85 12.93 6.40
C ALA A 85 -13.69 13.49 5.55
N HIS A 86 -13.07 12.66 4.73
CA HIS A 86 -11.92 13.01 3.89
C HIS A 86 -12.10 12.64 2.42
N ARG A 87 -13.35 12.39 1.98
CA ARG A 87 -13.64 11.92 0.62
C ARG A 87 -13.05 12.83 -0.46
N GLU A 88 -13.14 14.14 -0.27
CA GLU A 88 -12.67 15.14 -1.24
C GLU A 88 -11.14 15.13 -1.45
N LEU A 89 -10.39 14.60 -0.48
CA LEU A 89 -8.93 14.49 -0.55
C LEU A 89 -8.46 13.16 -1.16
N LEU A 90 -9.36 12.19 -1.31
CA LEU A 90 -9.00 10.85 -1.76
C LEU A 90 -8.48 10.80 -3.20
N PRO A 91 -9.08 11.54 -4.17
CA PRO A 91 -8.57 11.57 -5.55
C PRO A 91 -7.10 12.01 -5.61
N ASP A 92 -6.76 13.11 -4.94
CA ASP A 92 -5.38 13.62 -4.94
C ASP A 92 -4.42 12.69 -4.21
N ALA A 93 -4.87 12.02 -3.15
CA ALA A 93 -4.08 11.04 -2.43
C ALA A 93 -3.74 9.79 -3.25
N LEU A 94 -4.61 9.38 -4.18
CA LEU A 94 -4.40 8.23 -5.07
C LEU A 94 -3.63 8.59 -6.34
N ARG A 95 -3.56 9.88 -6.72
CA ARG A 95 -2.90 10.35 -7.95
C ARG A 95 -1.45 9.87 -8.14
N PRO A 96 -0.63 9.66 -7.08
CA PRO A 96 0.70 9.11 -7.26
C PRO A 96 0.73 7.62 -7.65
N ALA A 97 -0.37 6.87 -7.60
CA ALA A 97 -0.40 5.50 -8.08
C ALA A 97 -0.60 5.45 -9.61
N ASP A 98 0.11 4.55 -10.28
CA ASP A 98 -0.11 4.27 -11.70
C ASP A 98 -1.45 3.55 -11.92
N HIS A 99 -1.89 2.75 -10.94
CA HIS A 99 -3.24 2.19 -10.86
C HIS A 99 -3.64 1.98 -9.40
N ALA A 100 -4.93 2.14 -9.09
CA ALA A 100 -5.47 1.88 -7.76
C ALA A 100 -6.76 1.05 -7.83
N TRP A 101 -6.83 -0.03 -7.05
CA TRP A 101 -8.07 -0.76 -6.77
C TRP A 101 -8.60 -0.31 -5.42
N VAL A 102 -9.79 0.22 -5.40
CA VAL A 102 -10.47 0.66 -4.18
C VAL A 102 -11.60 -0.30 -3.87
N TYR A 103 -11.49 -0.99 -2.74
CA TYR A 103 -12.55 -1.86 -2.26
C TYR A 103 -13.73 -1.03 -1.76
N ARG A 104 -14.97 -1.41 -2.13
CA ARG A 104 -16.20 -0.80 -1.62
C ARG A 104 -16.72 -1.57 -0.43
N PRO A 105 -16.59 -1.07 0.81
CA PRO A 105 -17.26 -1.67 1.96
C PRO A 105 -18.78 -1.49 1.87
N ASP A 106 -19.54 -2.49 2.37
CA ASP A 106 -21.02 -2.43 2.39
C ASP A 106 -21.58 -1.26 3.22
N ASP A 107 -20.79 -0.80 4.20
CA ASP A 107 -21.18 0.23 5.16
C ASP A 107 -20.57 1.62 4.87
N ILE A 108 -20.05 1.85 3.67
CA ILE A 108 -19.62 3.18 3.23
C ILE A 108 -20.81 4.10 2.99
N GLN A 109 -20.75 5.34 3.50
CA GLN A 109 -21.90 6.27 3.53
C GLN A 109 -21.81 7.36 2.45
N TRP A 110 -20.97 7.20 1.46
CA TRP A 110 -20.78 8.14 0.35
C TRP A 110 -20.43 7.38 -0.93
N SER A 111 -20.57 8.03 -2.08
CA SER A 111 -20.29 7.39 -3.37
C SER A 111 -18.80 7.49 -3.72
N LEU A 112 -18.16 6.33 -3.84
CA LEU A 112 -16.81 6.19 -4.38
C LEU A 112 -16.78 6.61 -5.85
N GLU A 113 -17.81 6.24 -6.62
CA GLU A 113 -17.93 6.55 -8.05
C GLU A 113 -17.98 8.04 -8.32
N GLU A 114 -18.77 8.78 -7.53
CA GLU A 114 -18.84 10.24 -7.66
C GLU A 114 -17.52 10.90 -7.29
N THR A 115 -16.92 10.44 -6.19
CA THR A 115 -15.67 11.02 -5.68
C THR A 115 -14.48 10.76 -6.59
N LEU A 116 -14.39 9.56 -7.17
CA LEU A 116 -13.27 9.13 -8.03
C LEU A 116 -13.59 9.27 -9.53
N LYS A 117 -14.67 9.98 -9.86
CA LYS A 117 -15.09 10.22 -11.24
C LYS A 117 -13.99 10.90 -12.05
N GLY A 118 -13.72 10.35 -13.23
CA GLY A 118 -12.70 10.88 -14.15
C GLY A 118 -11.26 10.44 -13.81
N MET A 119 -11.09 9.52 -12.88
CA MET A 119 -9.80 8.87 -12.62
C MET A 119 -9.74 7.52 -13.34
N ASP A 120 -9.28 7.50 -14.59
CA ASP A 120 -9.15 6.27 -15.40
C ASP A 120 -8.15 5.25 -14.79
N SER A 121 -7.28 5.71 -13.90
CA SER A 121 -6.33 4.87 -13.17
C SER A 121 -6.92 4.23 -11.91
N VAL A 122 -8.23 4.39 -11.64
CA VAL A 122 -8.87 3.84 -10.44
C VAL A 122 -9.98 2.88 -10.81
N SER A 123 -9.93 1.67 -10.24
CA SER A 123 -11.00 0.67 -10.33
C SER A 123 -11.67 0.49 -8.97
N ILE A 124 -12.99 0.62 -8.91
CA ILE A 124 -13.78 0.35 -7.71
C ILE A 124 -14.26 -1.10 -7.78
N MET A 125 -14.06 -1.85 -6.69
CA MET A 125 -14.33 -3.29 -6.64
C MET A 125 -15.13 -3.65 -5.39
N ASP A 126 -16.11 -4.56 -5.56
CA ASP A 126 -16.97 -5.05 -4.47
C ASP A 126 -16.46 -6.35 -3.82
N SER A 127 -15.41 -6.94 -4.38
CA SER A 127 -14.91 -8.25 -3.98
C SER A 127 -13.39 -8.27 -3.90
N VAL A 128 -12.87 -8.83 -2.82
CA VAL A 128 -11.42 -9.09 -2.67
C VAL A 128 -10.93 -10.10 -3.71
N ASP A 129 -11.77 -11.06 -4.10
CA ASP A 129 -11.42 -12.03 -5.17
C ASP A 129 -11.18 -11.33 -6.50
N SER A 130 -12.04 -10.38 -6.87
CA SER A 130 -11.88 -9.57 -8.08
C SER A 130 -10.63 -8.71 -8.04
N ILE A 131 -10.35 -8.08 -6.90
CA ILE A 131 -9.11 -7.30 -6.71
C ILE A 131 -7.88 -8.19 -6.92
N VAL A 132 -7.85 -9.36 -6.28
CA VAL A 132 -6.72 -10.29 -6.41
C VAL A 132 -6.53 -10.73 -7.85
N ALA A 133 -7.61 -11.09 -8.55
CA ALA A 133 -7.55 -11.51 -9.94
C ALA A 133 -7.00 -10.39 -10.85
N ASP A 134 -7.49 -9.17 -10.70
CA ASP A 134 -7.07 -8.02 -11.49
C ASP A 134 -5.62 -7.62 -11.21
N VAL A 135 -5.21 -7.55 -9.94
CA VAL A 135 -3.82 -7.27 -9.55
C VAL A 135 -2.87 -8.28 -10.17
N VAL A 136 -3.21 -9.57 -10.11
CA VAL A 136 -2.39 -10.64 -10.69
C VAL A 136 -2.35 -10.55 -12.22
N ALA A 137 -3.46 -10.25 -12.86
CA ALA A 137 -3.53 -10.07 -14.32
C ALA A 137 -2.69 -8.86 -14.78
N ALA A 138 -2.84 -7.72 -14.09
CA ALA A 138 -2.15 -6.47 -14.43
C ALA A 138 -0.66 -6.48 -14.08
N GLY A 139 -0.25 -7.20 -13.03
CA GLY A 139 1.09 -7.16 -12.46
C GLY A 139 2.17 -7.69 -13.42
N ARG A 140 3.27 -6.94 -13.53
CA ARG A 140 4.45 -7.25 -14.35
C ARG A 140 5.71 -7.22 -13.49
N ALA A 141 6.75 -7.87 -13.96
CA ALA A 141 8.05 -7.81 -13.29
C ALA A 141 8.54 -6.36 -13.16
N GLY A 142 8.99 -5.99 -11.97
CA GLY A 142 9.41 -4.64 -11.60
C GLY A 142 8.33 -3.81 -10.93
N ASP A 143 7.05 -4.19 -11.00
CA ASP A 143 5.96 -3.47 -10.34
C ASP A 143 6.01 -3.61 -8.81
N ALA A 144 5.51 -2.59 -8.13
CA ALA A 144 5.28 -2.57 -6.69
C ALA A 144 3.78 -2.46 -6.39
N VAL A 145 3.24 -3.40 -5.63
CA VAL A 145 1.87 -3.39 -5.15
C VAL A 145 1.85 -3.10 -3.67
N VAL A 146 1.16 -2.06 -3.23
CA VAL A 146 0.97 -1.76 -1.81
C VAL A 146 -0.49 -1.92 -1.42
N VAL A 147 -0.73 -2.78 -0.43
CA VAL A 147 -2.03 -2.95 0.21
C VAL A 147 -2.13 -2.01 1.39
N MET A 148 -3.14 -1.14 1.38
CA MET A 148 -3.36 -0.12 2.40
C MET A 148 -4.69 -0.36 3.12
N SER A 149 -4.61 -0.77 4.38
CA SER A 149 -5.76 -1.02 5.24
C SER A 149 -5.38 -0.92 6.71
N ASN A 150 -6.29 -0.47 7.56
CA ASN A 150 -6.14 -0.55 9.01
C ASN A 150 -6.79 -1.81 9.63
N GLY A 151 -7.20 -2.78 8.80
CA GLY A 151 -7.79 -4.05 9.19
C GLY A 151 -7.06 -5.27 8.62
N ASP A 152 -7.74 -6.40 8.67
CA ASP A 152 -7.26 -7.67 8.08
C ASP A 152 -7.46 -7.74 6.56
N PHE A 153 -8.43 -6.97 6.05
CA PHE A 153 -8.79 -6.93 4.64
C PHE A 153 -9.04 -8.33 4.05
N GLN A 154 -9.78 -9.16 4.78
CA GLN A 154 -10.15 -10.53 4.38
C GLN A 154 -8.94 -11.39 3.95
N GLY A 155 -7.77 -11.17 4.56
CA GLY A 155 -6.55 -11.93 4.28
C GLY A 155 -5.95 -11.67 2.89
N ILE A 156 -6.22 -10.52 2.28
CA ILE A 156 -5.80 -10.19 0.90
C ILE A 156 -4.29 -10.36 0.67
N HIS A 157 -3.46 -10.10 1.68
CA HIS A 157 -2.00 -10.24 1.56
C HIS A 157 -1.57 -11.68 1.23
N ALA A 158 -2.13 -12.66 1.96
CA ALA A 158 -1.86 -14.07 1.71
C ALA A 158 -2.41 -14.49 0.34
N ARG A 159 -3.60 -14.03 -0.01
CA ARG A 159 -4.27 -14.35 -1.29
C ARG A 159 -3.48 -13.81 -2.49
N LEU A 160 -3.00 -12.56 -2.42
CA LEU A 160 -2.14 -11.97 -3.45
C LEU A 160 -0.82 -12.71 -3.57
N ARG A 161 -0.14 -12.98 -2.45
CA ARG A 161 1.10 -13.75 -2.43
C ARG A 161 0.92 -15.09 -3.15
N ASP A 162 -0.08 -15.88 -2.72
CA ASP A 162 -0.30 -17.23 -3.23
C ASP A 162 -0.70 -17.21 -4.71
N ALA A 163 -1.47 -16.22 -5.15
CA ALA A 163 -1.87 -16.07 -6.55
C ALA A 163 -0.68 -15.63 -7.44
N LEU A 164 0.16 -14.69 -6.98
CA LEU A 164 1.37 -14.29 -7.69
C LEU A 164 2.40 -15.42 -7.74
N GLN A 165 2.52 -16.24 -6.68
CA GLN A 165 3.39 -17.42 -6.70
C GLN A 165 2.95 -18.44 -7.73
N ARG A 166 1.63 -18.72 -7.84
CA ARG A 166 1.10 -19.60 -8.90
C ARG A 166 1.40 -19.06 -10.29
N LYS A 167 1.26 -17.74 -10.51
CA LYS A 167 1.62 -17.09 -11.78
C LYS A 167 3.10 -17.30 -12.12
N ALA A 168 4.01 -17.21 -11.12
CA ALA A 168 5.44 -17.44 -11.32
C ALA A 168 5.78 -18.89 -11.68
N SER A 169 5.01 -19.86 -11.18
CA SER A 169 5.26 -21.30 -11.40
C SER A 169 4.78 -21.81 -12.75
N GLY A 170 4.35 -20.92 -13.68
CA GLY A 170 3.95 -21.29 -15.03
C GLY A 170 2.58 -21.95 -15.09
N GLY A 171 1.72 -21.63 -14.15
CA GLY A 171 0.32 -22.02 -14.21
C GLY A 171 -0.34 -21.37 -15.44
N VAL A 172 -0.52 -22.18 -16.47
CA VAL A 172 -1.40 -21.98 -17.63
C VAL A 172 -2.83 -21.78 -17.14
#